data_b4098158ffaf712e24046596321194fd
#
_entry.id   b4098158ffaf712e24046596321194fd
#
_cell.length_a   1.000
_cell.length_b   1.000
_cell.length_c   1.000
_cell.angle_alpha   90.00
_cell.angle_beta   90.00
_cell.angle_gamma   90.00
#
_symmetry.space_group_name_H-M   'P 1'
#
loop_
_entity.id
_entity.type
_entity.pdbx_description
1 polymer ?
#
loop_
_entity_poly.entity_id
_entity_poly.type
_entity_poly.pdbx_seq_one_letter_code
_entity_poly.pdbx_strand_id
1 'polypeptide(L)'
;MTATPPTDVRGEKPRKAPQTGAAERIGEQRIASYHEYTRTKGVNFPLYSVARLFLLPFFLVWFRLDRIGREHAKLDGGLIVAANHRSFLDPFVIGALLPWRRPIHYVAKIELFEKRWQGWVLNRLGAYPVRRGQADTETVATSAGILERGGAVCMFPEGTRIRSGSLAAPHRGVGRLALESGAAVLPVAVVGTEHVRRGWRIRPRKVRLRAGKPVTFPRTENPSPSLAATVTSRIWPSIELQWEWLGGLPPMRKAAVIGAGSWGTAVSVLLARGGVEVQLGCRTAEQAERVANARENERYLAGIHLADGISIHKASEIEVAGLDLVCFAVPSAGLPAAVGALADRIGSRTAVLLLSKGMVPPLGTLPSEYVTDRVRARALASLG
;
A
#
# COMPACT_ATOMS: atom_id res chain seq x y z
N MET A 1 -9.49 17.53 -46.05
CA MET A 1 -8.92 17.90 -44.73
C MET A 1 -9.49 16.96 -43.72
N THR A 2 -8.78 15.87 -43.43
CA THR A 2 -9.19 14.82 -42.50
C THR A 2 -8.45 15.09 -41.18
N ALA A 3 -9.20 15.36 -40.11
CA ALA A 3 -8.68 15.62 -38.78
C ALA A 3 -8.25 14.30 -38.13
N THR A 4 -6.99 14.22 -37.75
CA THR A 4 -6.41 13.13 -36.95
C THR A 4 -6.90 13.25 -35.50
N PRO A 5 -7.37 12.18 -34.83
CA PRO A 5 -7.74 12.23 -33.43
C PRO A 5 -6.49 12.29 -32.52
N PRO A 6 -6.57 12.89 -31.32
CA PRO A 6 -5.44 13.05 -30.44
C PRO A 6 -5.02 11.71 -29.82
N THR A 7 -3.73 11.45 -29.84
CA THR A 7 -3.08 10.31 -29.20
C THR A 7 -3.16 10.44 -27.67
N ASP A 8 -3.80 9.47 -27.03
CA ASP A 8 -3.85 9.32 -25.58
C ASP A 8 -2.50 8.78 -25.06
N VAL A 9 -1.74 9.64 -24.37
CA VAL A 9 -0.45 9.33 -23.76
C VAL A 9 -0.68 8.89 -22.31
N ARG A 10 -1.24 7.71 -22.10
CA ARG A 10 -1.14 6.98 -20.85
C ARG A 10 -0.71 5.57 -21.13
N GLY A 11 0.51 5.23 -20.75
CA GLY A 11 1.04 3.87 -20.79
C GLY A 11 0.32 2.91 -19.83
N GLU A 12 -0.99 2.76 -19.98
CA GLU A 12 -1.73 1.66 -19.38
C GLU A 12 -1.40 0.39 -20.18
N LYS A 13 -0.70 -0.54 -19.54
CA LYS A 13 -0.62 -1.92 -20.07
C LYS A 13 -2.04 -2.40 -20.37
N PRO A 14 -2.31 -2.97 -21.54
CA PRO A 14 -3.64 -3.40 -21.93
C PRO A 14 -4.23 -4.29 -20.85
N ARG A 15 -5.44 -3.96 -20.38
CA ARG A 15 -6.23 -4.82 -19.49
C ARG A 15 -6.33 -6.19 -20.17
N LYS A 16 -5.81 -7.22 -19.50
CA LYS A 16 -5.98 -8.60 -19.99
C LYS A 16 -7.45 -8.85 -20.25
N ALA A 17 -7.76 -9.39 -21.41
CA ALA A 17 -9.10 -9.79 -21.84
C ALA A 17 -9.84 -10.58 -20.74
N PRO A 18 -11.20 -10.53 -20.69
CA PRO A 18 -11.98 -11.21 -19.66
C PRO A 18 -11.62 -12.68 -19.56
N GLN A 19 -11.51 -13.19 -18.32
CA GLN A 19 -11.07 -14.56 -18.00
C GLN A 19 -12.21 -15.59 -18.24
N THR A 20 -12.91 -15.50 -19.35
CA THR A 20 -14.00 -16.41 -19.76
C THR A 20 -13.52 -17.86 -19.89
N GLY A 21 -12.33 -18.09 -20.41
CA GLY A 21 -11.84 -19.43 -20.68
C GLY A 21 -11.57 -20.30 -19.44
N ALA A 22 -11.29 -19.72 -18.25
CA ALA A 22 -11.07 -20.52 -17.02
C ALA A 22 -12.40 -21.03 -16.44
N ALA A 23 -13.44 -20.21 -16.44
CA ALA A 23 -14.78 -20.60 -15.96
C ALA A 23 -15.37 -21.72 -16.84
N GLU A 24 -15.22 -21.63 -18.14
CA GLU A 24 -15.63 -22.69 -19.09
C GLU A 24 -14.89 -24.01 -18.85
N ARG A 25 -13.57 -23.98 -18.63
CA ARG A 25 -12.78 -25.19 -18.30
C ARG A 25 -13.17 -25.86 -16.99
N ILE A 26 -13.63 -25.07 -16.02
CA ILE A 26 -14.05 -25.61 -14.71
C ILE A 26 -15.47 -26.13 -14.76
N GLY A 27 -16.35 -25.47 -15.49
CA GLY A 27 -17.79 -25.71 -15.53
C GLY A 27 -18.56 -25.01 -14.40
N GLU A 28 -19.65 -24.35 -14.78
CA GLU A 28 -20.47 -23.54 -13.87
C GLU A 28 -20.98 -24.33 -12.64
N GLN A 29 -21.44 -25.56 -12.85
CA GLN A 29 -21.93 -26.43 -11.75
C GLN A 29 -20.86 -26.68 -10.69
N ARG A 30 -19.60 -26.86 -11.10
CA ARG A 30 -18.50 -27.07 -10.15
C ARG A 30 -18.14 -25.79 -9.40
N ILE A 31 -18.21 -24.65 -10.05
CA ILE A 31 -18.02 -23.34 -9.40
C ILE A 31 -19.11 -23.13 -8.35
N ALA A 32 -20.37 -23.32 -8.72
CA ALA A 32 -21.51 -23.21 -7.82
C ALA A 32 -21.38 -24.18 -6.62
N SER A 33 -20.92 -25.42 -6.84
CA SER A 33 -20.71 -26.40 -5.74
C SER A 33 -19.65 -25.93 -4.73
N TYR A 34 -18.59 -25.22 -5.17
CA TYR A 34 -17.60 -24.66 -4.26
C TYR A 34 -18.19 -23.53 -3.42
N HIS A 35 -18.99 -22.66 -4.02
CA HIS A 35 -19.68 -21.58 -3.31
C HIS A 35 -20.70 -22.13 -2.31
N GLU A 36 -21.51 -23.09 -2.73
CA GLU A 36 -22.49 -23.74 -1.88
C GLU A 36 -21.83 -24.43 -0.68
N TYR A 37 -20.78 -25.22 -0.93
CA TYR A 37 -20.04 -25.85 0.17
C TYR A 37 -19.52 -24.80 1.17
N THR A 38 -18.93 -23.72 0.68
CA THR A 38 -18.40 -22.67 1.53
C THR A 38 -19.51 -21.97 2.32
N ARG A 39 -20.66 -21.73 1.69
CA ARG A 39 -21.83 -21.14 2.36
C ARG A 39 -22.45 -22.06 3.41
N THR A 40 -22.51 -23.37 3.17
CA THR A 40 -23.24 -24.30 4.03
C THR A 40 -22.34 -24.98 5.07
N LYS A 41 -21.16 -25.43 4.67
CA LYS A 41 -20.22 -26.19 5.51
C LYS A 41 -19.05 -25.36 6.04
N GLY A 42 -18.72 -24.25 5.38
CA GLY A 42 -17.56 -23.44 5.69
C GLY A 42 -16.24 -24.13 5.31
N VAL A 43 -15.37 -24.38 6.29
CA VAL A 43 -14.14 -25.15 6.10
C VAL A 43 -14.34 -26.61 6.53
N ASN A 44 -13.53 -27.51 6.00
CA ASN A 44 -13.36 -28.82 6.61
C ASN A 44 -12.46 -28.67 7.84
N PHE A 45 -13.05 -28.54 9.03
CA PHE A 45 -12.33 -28.19 10.25
C PHE A 45 -11.21 -29.17 10.63
N PRO A 46 -11.35 -30.50 10.51
CA PRO A 46 -10.25 -31.44 10.69
C PRO A 46 -9.08 -31.17 9.75
N LEU A 47 -9.33 -31.07 8.45
CA LEU A 47 -8.29 -30.77 7.44
C LEU A 47 -7.63 -29.41 7.68
N TYR A 48 -8.43 -28.39 7.98
CA TYR A 48 -7.95 -27.05 8.31
C TYR A 48 -7.07 -27.07 9.57
N SER A 49 -7.46 -27.81 10.59
CA SER A 49 -6.72 -27.95 11.84
C SER A 49 -5.38 -28.67 11.64
N VAL A 50 -5.38 -29.74 10.85
CA VAL A 50 -4.13 -30.45 10.49
C VAL A 50 -3.20 -29.50 9.70
N ALA A 51 -3.71 -28.84 8.67
CA ALA A 51 -2.91 -27.89 7.90
C ALA A 51 -2.32 -26.79 8.80
N ARG A 52 -3.12 -26.24 9.70
CA ARG A 52 -2.70 -25.19 10.62
C ARG A 52 -1.68 -25.68 11.66
N LEU A 53 -1.83 -26.93 12.14
CA LEU A 53 -0.89 -27.54 13.08
C LEU A 53 0.54 -27.61 12.52
N PHE A 54 0.68 -27.86 11.23
CA PHE A 54 2.00 -27.89 10.58
C PHE A 54 2.45 -26.50 10.08
N LEU A 55 1.55 -25.72 9.47
CA LEU A 55 1.91 -24.43 8.88
C LEU A 55 2.24 -23.37 9.92
N LEU A 56 1.52 -23.34 11.04
CA LEU A 56 1.74 -22.30 12.05
C LEU A 56 3.12 -22.41 12.72
N PRO A 57 3.58 -23.55 13.24
CA PRO A 57 4.94 -23.71 13.73
C PRO A 57 6.00 -23.43 12.65
N PHE A 58 5.77 -23.91 11.43
CA PHE A 58 6.66 -23.60 10.30
C PHE A 58 6.78 -22.09 10.08
N PHE A 59 5.70 -21.33 10.08
CA PHE A 59 5.76 -19.87 9.92
C PHE A 59 6.45 -19.19 11.10
N LEU A 60 6.19 -19.65 12.32
CA LEU A 60 6.79 -19.06 13.52
C LEU A 60 8.32 -19.27 13.55
N VAL A 61 8.78 -20.44 13.16
CA VAL A 61 10.21 -20.78 13.20
C VAL A 61 10.92 -20.32 11.93
N TRP A 62 10.47 -20.79 10.75
CA TRP A 62 11.16 -20.55 9.48
C TRP A 62 11.11 -19.11 9.03
N PHE A 63 9.94 -18.45 9.16
CA PHE A 63 9.77 -17.04 8.81
C PHE A 63 9.90 -16.11 10.02
N ARG A 64 10.16 -16.64 11.21
CA ARG A 64 10.19 -15.83 12.45
C ARG A 64 8.99 -14.89 12.49
N LEU A 65 7.79 -15.47 12.22
CA LEU A 65 6.55 -14.73 12.05
C LEU A 65 6.19 -13.93 13.29
N ASP A 66 6.18 -12.61 13.14
CA ASP A 66 5.75 -11.67 14.16
C ASP A 66 4.29 -11.26 13.91
N ARG A 67 3.47 -11.22 14.96
CA ARG A 67 2.01 -10.99 14.88
C ARG A 67 1.57 -9.97 15.91
N ILE A 68 1.56 -8.72 15.50
CA ILE A 68 1.21 -7.57 16.36
C ILE A 68 -0.29 -7.27 16.22
N GLY A 69 -0.97 -6.96 17.32
CA GLY A 69 -2.39 -6.60 17.34
C GLY A 69 -3.35 -7.79 17.21
N ARG A 70 -2.92 -9.02 17.57
CA ARG A 70 -3.77 -10.22 17.51
C ARG A 70 -5.04 -10.12 18.36
N GLU A 71 -5.01 -9.33 19.41
CA GLU A 71 -6.15 -9.03 20.28
C GLU A 71 -7.30 -8.40 19.48
N HIS A 72 -7.01 -7.61 18.48
CA HIS A 72 -8.00 -6.99 17.60
C HIS A 72 -8.77 -7.98 16.72
N ALA A 73 -8.23 -9.19 16.53
CA ALA A 73 -8.91 -10.27 15.80
C ALA A 73 -9.86 -11.11 16.67
N LYS A 74 -9.89 -10.88 17.97
CA LYS A 74 -10.75 -11.57 18.94
C LYS A 74 -12.08 -10.83 19.09
N LEU A 75 -12.84 -10.80 18.04
CA LEU A 75 -14.16 -10.17 17.98
C LEU A 75 -15.24 -11.22 17.74
N ASP A 76 -16.41 -11.02 18.30
CA ASP A 76 -17.59 -11.80 17.97
C ASP A 76 -18.24 -11.30 16.67
N GLY A 77 -19.07 -12.13 16.05
CA GLY A 77 -19.73 -11.81 14.80
C GLY A 77 -18.84 -11.89 13.55
N GLY A 78 -19.33 -11.40 12.43
CA GLY A 78 -18.62 -11.41 11.15
C GLY A 78 -17.37 -10.54 11.14
N LEU A 79 -16.29 -11.01 10.51
CA LEU A 79 -15.03 -10.28 10.43
C LEU A 79 -14.51 -10.22 8.99
N ILE A 80 -14.33 -9.04 8.46
CA ILE A 80 -13.63 -8.80 7.20
C ILE A 80 -12.18 -8.47 7.54
N VAL A 81 -11.23 -9.31 7.11
CA VAL A 81 -9.80 -9.02 7.21
C VAL A 81 -9.35 -8.35 5.91
N ALA A 82 -9.17 -7.05 5.95
CA ALA A 82 -8.71 -6.27 4.80
C ALA A 82 -7.19 -6.10 4.86
N ALA A 83 -6.46 -6.66 3.90
CA ALA A 83 -5.00 -6.68 3.94
C ALA A 83 -4.36 -6.27 2.61
N ASN A 84 -3.12 -5.76 2.65
CA ASN A 84 -2.31 -5.58 1.46
C ASN A 84 -1.85 -6.95 0.90
N HIS A 85 -1.53 -7.00 -0.41
CA HIS A 85 -1.19 -8.25 -1.09
C HIS A 85 0.17 -8.20 -1.79
N ARG A 86 1.16 -8.88 -1.21
CA ARG A 86 2.55 -8.94 -1.69
C ARG A 86 2.93 -10.29 -2.29
N SER A 87 2.41 -11.37 -1.73
CA SER A 87 2.88 -12.72 -2.02
C SER A 87 1.73 -13.73 -2.06
N PHE A 88 1.98 -14.89 -2.66
CA PHE A 88 1.09 -16.03 -2.58
C PHE A 88 0.96 -16.60 -1.15
N LEU A 89 1.89 -16.27 -0.26
CA LEU A 89 1.87 -16.71 1.14
C LEU A 89 0.98 -15.86 2.04
N ASP A 90 0.59 -14.65 1.61
CA ASP A 90 -0.17 -13.73 2.46
C ASP A 90 -1.44 -14.36 3.05
N PRO A 91 -2.29 -15.06 2.28
CA PRO A 91 -3.48 -15.69 2.83
C PRO A 91 -3.17 -16.62 4.01
N PHE A 92 -2.13 -17.44 3.88
CA PHE A 92 -1.76 -18.43 4.87
C PHE A 92 -1.20 -17.81 6.16
N VAL A 93 -0.32 -16.80 6.03
CA VAL A 93 0.24 -16.11 7.19
C VAL A 93 -0.78 -15.22 7.89
N ILE A 94 -1.71 -14.59 7.15
CA ILE A 94 -2.81 -13.81 7.72
C ILE A 94 -3.72 -14.70 8.57
N GLY A 95 -3.99 -15.93 8.15
CA GLY A 95 -4.72 -16.90 8.94
C GLY A 95 -4.12 -17.16 10.33
N ALA A 96 -2.82 -16.93 10.49
CA ALA A 96 -2.14 -17.06 11.79
C ALA A 96 -2.47 -15.95 12.81
N LEU A 97 -3.11 -14.85 12.37
CA LEU A 97 -3.60 -13.80 13.28
C LEU A 97 -4.85 -14.25 14.07
N LEU A 98 -5.71 -15.06 13.46
CA LEU A 98 -7.01 -15.40 14.03
C LEU A 98 -6.89 -16.50 15.10
N PRO A 99 -7.85 -16.57 16.05
CA PRO A 99 -7.95 -17.68 16.97
C PRO A 99 -8.08 -19.03 16.26
N TRP A 100 -7.68 -20.12 16.93
CA TRP A 100 -7.71 -21.48 16.32
C TRP A 100 -9.09 -21.88 15.83
N ARG A 101 -10.10 -21.58 16.62
CA ARG A 101 -11.51 -21.96 16.36
C ARG A 101 -12.21 -21.04 15.35
N ARG A 102 -11.51 -20.02 14.82
CA ARG A 102 -12.07 -19.09 13.84
C ARG A 102 -11.31 -19.23 12.51
N PRO A 103 -11.68 -20.17 11.66
CA PRO A 103 -11.06 -20.30 10.34
C PRO A 103 -11.36 -19.08 9.49
N ILE A 104 -10.40 -18.72 8.62
CA ILE A 104 -10.53 -17.61 7.70
C ILE A 104 -10.81 -18.15 6.29
N HIS A 105 -11.73 -17.49 5.60
CA HIS A 105 -12.05 -17.78 4.22
C HIS A 105 -11.35 -16.79 3.28
N TYR A 106 -11.03 -17.24 2.07
CA TYR A 106 -10.26 -16.47 1.10
C TYR A 106 -10.94 -16.41 -0.24
N VAL A 107 -11.06 -15.20 -0.77
CA VAL A 107 -11.43 -15.00 -2.18
C VAL A 107 -10.24 -15.33 -3.04
N ALA A 108 -10.32 -16.37 -3.85
CA ALA A 108 -9.20 -16.85 -4.65
C ALA A 108 -9.50 -16.82 -6.15
N LYS A 109 -8.46 -16.62 -6.97
CA LYS A 109 -8.59 -16.62 -8.43
C LYS A 109 -9.19 -17.93 -8.94
N ILE A 110 -10.16 -17.83 -9.87
CA ILE A 110 -10.85 -18.98 -10.44
C ILE A 110 -9.90 -20.00 -11.09
N GLU A 111 -8.80 -19.57 -11.68
CA GLU A 111 -7.82 -20.46 -12.32
C GLU A 111 -7.14 -21.43 -11.34
N LEU A 112 -7.14 -21.12 -10.05
CA LEU A 112 -6.63 -22.04 -9.02
C LEU A 112 -7.53 -23.26 -8.81
N PHE A 113 -8.75 -23.24 -9.35
CA PHE A 113 -9.73 -24.32 -9.25
C PHE A 113 -9.83 -25.18 -10.52
N GLU A 114 -9.02 -24.94 -11.54
CA GLU A 114 -9.01 -25.73 -12.77
C GLU A 114 -8.70 -27.20 -12.52
N LYS A 115 -7.66 -27.49 -11.76
CA LYS A 115 -7.34 -28.87 -11.33
C LYS A 115 -8.30 -29.31 -10.23
N ARG A 116 -9.07 -30.38 -10.46
CA ARG A 116 -10.13 -30.87 -9.54
C ARG A 116 -9.63 -31.09 -8.13
N TRP A 117 -8.51 -31.78 -7.97
CA TRP A 117 -7.94 -32.07 -6.65
C TRP A 117 -7.49 -30.78 -5.92
N GLN A 118 -6.84 -29.86 -6.65
CA GLN A 118 -6.37 -28.59 -6.10
C GLN A 118 -7.55 -27.70 -5.67
N GLY A 119 -8.56 -27.56 -6.53
CA GLY A 119 -9.78 -26.82 -6.20
C GLY A 119 -10.52 -27.41 -5.01
N TRP A 120 -10.59 -28.75 -4.92
CA TRP A 120 -11.18 -29.43 -3.77
C TRP A 120 -10.43 -29.11 -2.47
N VAL A 121 -9.10 -29.26 -2.44
CA VAL A 121 -8.27 -28.96 -1.26
C VAL A 121 -8.42 -27.49 -0.85
N LEU A 122 -8.28 -26.56 -1.80
CA LEU A 122 -8.40 -25.14 -1.54
C LEU A 122 -9.76 -24.76 -0.96
N ASN A 123 -10.84 -25.34 -1.51
CA ASN A 123 -12.20 -25.08 -1.03
C ASN A 123 -12.40 -25.59 0.40
N ARG A 124 -11.90 -26.79 0.71
CA ARG A 124 -11.98 -27.36 2.07
C ARG A 124 -11.16 -26.59 3.10
N LEU A 125 -10.12 -25.88 2.65
CA LEU A 125 -9.30 -24.99 3.46
C LEU A 125 -9.85 -23.56 3.53
N GLY A 126 -11.04 -23.28 2.96
CA GLY A 126 -11.73 -22.00 3.06
C GLY A 126 -11.58 -21.07 1.86
N ALA A 127 -10.90 -21.49 0.78
CA ALA A 127 -10.84 -20.69 -0.44
C ALA A 127 -12.08 -20.93 -1.31
N TYR A 128 -12.62 -19.87 -1.94
CA TYR A 128 -13.69 -19.94 -2.92
C TYR A 128 -13.36 -19.07 -4.15
N PRO A 129 -13.82 -19.48 -5.34
CA PRO A 129 -13.41 -18.83 -6.58
C PRO A 129 -14.01 -17.44 -6.77
N VAL A 130 -13.32 -16.56 -7.49
CA VAL A 130 -13.82 -15.26 -7.94
C VAL A 130 -13.46 -15.00 -9.40
N ARG A 131 -14.41 -14.49 -10.16
CA ARG A 131 -14.23 -13.98 -11.52
C ARG A 131 -13.80 -12.52 -11.44
N ARG A 132 -12.49 -12.27 -11.53
CA ARG A 132 -11.95 -10.91 -11.44
C ARG A 132 -12.35 -10.08 -12.67
N GLY A 133 -12.66 -8.80 -12.43
CA GLY A 133 -13.03 -7.87 -13.48
C GLY A 133 -14.51 -7.91 -13.89
N GLN A 134 -15.31 -8.77 -13.25
CA GLN A 134 -16.76 -8.85 -13.42
C GLN A 134 -17.47 -8.57 -12.09
N ALA A 135 -18.74 -8.19 -12.15
CA ALA A 135 -19.60 -8.11 -10.96
C ALA A 135 -19.98 -9.53 -10.53
N ASP A 136 -19.13 -10.18 -9.74
CA ASP A 136 -19.35 -11.55 -9.27
C ASP A 136 -20.27 -11.54 -8.05
N THR A 137 -21.57 -11.59 -8.31
CA THR A 137 -22.63 -11.57 -7.29
C THR A 137 -22.58 -12.84 -6.41
N GLU A 138 -22.16 -13.96 -6.96
CA GLU A 138 -22.05 -15.22 -6.21
C GLU A 138 -20.93 -15.16 -5.17
N THR A 139 -19.78 -14.58 -5.52
CA THR A 139 -18.70 -14.32 -4.58
C THR A 139 -19.14 -13.39 -3.43
N VAL A 140 -19.90 -12.33 -3.75
CA VAL A 140 -20.44 -11.41 -2.73
C VAL A 140 -21.41 -12.12 -1.81
N ALA A 141 -22.38 -12.86 -2.37
CA ALA A 141 -23.36 -13.61 -1.59
C ALA A 141 -22.69 -14.69 -0.68
N THR A 142 -21.63 -15.33 -1.18
CA THR A 142 -20.86 -16.31 -0.38
C THR A 142 -20.13 -15.62 0.76
N SER A 143 -19.51 -14.48 0.50
CA SER A 143 -18.85 -13.68 1.54
C SER A 143 -19.83 -13.21 2.61
N ALA A 144 -20.98 -12.69 2.20
CA ALA A 144 -22.04 -12.23 3.12
C ALA A 144 -22.54 -13.40 4.01
N GLY A 145 -22.84 -14.54 3.42
CA GLY A 145 -23.30 -15.72 4.19
C GLY A 145 -22.24 -16.28 5.17
N ILE A 146 -20.94 -16.14 4.87
CA ILE A 146 -19.88 -16.46 5.84
C ILE A 146 -19.91 -15.48 7.02
N LEU A 147 -20.03 -14.18 6.74
CA LEU A 147 -20.02 -13.12 7.75
C LEU A 147 -21.26 -13.17 8.65
N GLU A 148 -22.42 -13.45 8.10
CA GLU A 148 -23.69 -13.62 8.84
C GLU A 148 -23.61 -14.76 9.87
N ARG A 149 -22.86 -15.82 9.57
CA ARG A 149 -22.59 -16.91 10.53
C ARG A 149 -21.44 -16.62 11.52
N GLY A 150 -20.97 -15.38 11.58
CA GLY A 150 -19.86 -14.99 12.44
C GLY A 150 -18.49 -15.44 11.94
N GLY A 151 -18.38 -15.89 10.68
CA GLY A 151 -17.12 -16.29 10.06
C GLY A 151 -16.18 -15.11 9.74
N ALA A 152 -14.99 -15.44 9.25
CA ALA A 152 -14.00 -14.45 8.83
C ALA A 152 -13.70 -14.58 7.33
N VAL A 153 -13.67 -13.44 6.62
CA VAL A 153 -13.34 -13.36 5.18
C VAL A 153 -12.13 -12.46 5.00
N CYS A 154 -11.09 -12.96 4.33
CA CYS A 154 -9.93 -12.17 3.94
C CYS A 154 -10.11 -11.59 2.53
N MET A 155 -9.94 -10.30 2.42
CA MET A 155 -9.95 -9.57 1.15
C MET A 155 -8.67 -8.76 0.98
N PHE A 156 -8.22 -8.69 -0.26
CA PHE A 156 -7.10 -7.86 -0.67
C PHE A 156 -7.62 -6.71 -1.55
N PRO A 157 -7.78 -5.50 -0.99
CA PRO A 157 -8.37 -4.39 -1.72
C PRO A 157 -7.62 -4.01 -3.01
N GLU A 158 -6.31 -4.27 -3.08
CA GLU A 158 -5.49 -4.06 -4.28
C GLU A 158 -5.90 -4.94 -5.48
N GLY A 159 -6.70 -5.98 -5.26
CA GLY A 159 -7.17 -6.90 -6.30
C GLY A 159 -6.08 -7.76 -6.96
N THR A 160 -4.83 -7.40 -6.82
CA THR A 160 -3.67 -8.12 -7.38
C THR A 160 -2.46 -8.02 -6.44
N ARG A 161 -1.44 -8.84 -6.70
CA ARG A 161 -0.19 -8.83 -5.91
C ARG A 161 0.73 -7.72 -6.38
N ILE A 162 1.06 -6.79 -5.49
CA ILE A 162 2.05 -5.73 -5.71
C ILE A 162 3.35 -6.15 -5.04
N ARG A 163 4.31 -6.63 -5.81
CA ARG A 163 5.54 -7.27 -5.29
C ARG A 163 6.62 -6.28 -4.85
N SER A 164 6.56 -5.04 -5.29
CA SER A 164 7.57 -4.02 -5.00
C SER A 164 6.95 -2.63 -4.99
N GLY A 165 7.61 -1.70 -4.34
CA GLY A 165 7.16 -0.31 -4.24
C GLY A 165 6.02 -0.11 -3.24
N SER A 166 5.31 1.00 -3.36
CA SER A 166 4.15 1.34 -2.53
C SER A 166 2.96 0.41 -2.77
N LEU A 167 1.97 0.49 -1.89
CA LEU A 167 0.70 -0.20 -2.08
C LEU A 167 -0.06 0.40 -3.28
N ALA A 168 -0.84 -0.41 -3.98
CA ALA A 168 -1.68 0.09 -5.07
C ALA A 168 -2.98 0.70 -4.52
N ALA A 169 -3.63 1.51 -5.35
CA ALA A 169 -4.94 2.06 -5.03
C ALA A 169 -5.97 0.94 -4.80
N PRO A 170 -6.80 1.02 -3.76
CA PRO A 170 -7.74 -0.04 -3.43
C PRO A 170 -8.98 0.01 -4.32
N HIS A 171 -9.55 -1.16 -4.60
CA HIS A 171 -10.84 -1.31 -5.23
C HIS A 171 -11.96 -1.29 -4.20
N ARG A 172 -13.16 -0.84 -4.60
CA ARG A 172 -14.35 -0.65 -3.75
C ARG A 172 -14.94 -1.93 -3.12
N GLY A 173 -14.42 -3.12 -3.43
CA GLY A 173 -15.02 -4.40 -3.01
C GLY A 173 -15.10 -4.58 -1.49
N VAL A 174 -14.09 -4.15 -0.75
CA VAL A 174 -14.09 -4.26 0.72
C VAL A 174 -15.14 -3.34 1.35
N GLY A 175 -15.27 -2.11 0.84
CA GLY A 175 -16.28 -1.17 1.34
C GLY A 175 -17.71 -1.63 1.03
N ARG A 176 -17.92 -2.21 -0.15
CA ARG A 176 -19.20 -2.82 -0.50
C ARG A 176 -19.59 -3.93 0.48
N LEU A 177 -18.67 -4.89 0.70
CA LEU A 177 -18.92 -6.01 1.61
C LEU A 177 -19.13 -5.55 3.06
N ALA A 178 -18.38 -4.54 3.51
CA ALA A 178 -18.54 -3.95 4.83
C ALA A 178 -19.95 -3.33 5.03
N LEU A 179 -20.45 -2.62 4.03
CA LEU A 179 -21.78 -2.02 4.07
C LEU A 179 -22.89 -3.08 3.99
N GLU A 180 -22.80 -4.03 3.06
CA GLU A 180 -23.84 -5.05 2.89
C GLU A 180 -23.96 -5.97 4.10
N SER A 181 -22.84 -6.32 4.74
CA SER A 181 -22.81 -7.24 5.90
C SER A 181 -22.93 -6.52 7.25
N GLY A 182 -22.52 -5.27 7.37
CA GLY A 182 -22.32 -4.59 8.67
C GLY A 182 -21.22 -5.19 9.53
N ALA A 183 -20.43 -6.13 8.98
CA ALA A 183 -19.36 -6.81 9.69
C ALA A 183 -18.18 -5.87 10.01
N ALA A 184 -17.49 -6.14 11.12
CA ALA A 184 -16.28 -5.41 11.48
C ALA A 184 -15.18 -5.64 10.44
N VAL A 185 -14.48 -4.58 10.07
CA VAL A 185 -13.32 -4.63 9.16
C VAL A 185 -12.04 -4.49 9.98
N LEU A 186 -11.20 -5.51 9.95
CA LEU A 186 -9.88 -5.53 10.57
C LEU A 186 -8.83 -5.14 9.52
N PRO A 187 -8.24 -3.95 9.59
CA PRO A 187 -7.15 -3.58 8.72
C PRO A 187 -5.87 -4.31 9.12
N VAL A 188 -5.24 -5.00 8.18
CA VAL A 188 -4.03 -5.81 8.42
C VAL A 188 -2.95 -5.44 7.41
N ALA A 189 -1.72 -5.29 7.89
CA ALA A 189 -0.56 -5.21 7.04
C ALA A 189 0.31 -6.46 7.12
N VAL A 190 0.87 -6.82 5.97
CA VAL A 190 1.82 -7.91 5.79
C VAL A 190 3.10 -7.37 5.13
N VAL A 191 4.26 -7.68 5.70
CA VAL A 191 5.58 -7.30 5.17
C VAL A 191 6.55 -8.47 5.28
N GLY A 192 7.39 -8.64 4.27
CA GLY A 192 8.45 -9.64 4.20
C GLY A 192 8.09 -10.87 3.39
N THR A 193 6.81 -11.13 3.10
CA THR A 193 6.38 -12.27 2.28
C THR A 193 6.82 -12.16 0.83
N GLU A 194 7.02 -10.95 0.30
CA GLU A 194 7.55 -10.66 -1.03
C GLU A 194 8.99 -11.15 -1.21
N HIS A 195 9.75 -11.27 -0.13
CA HIS A 195 11.17 -11.66 -0.14
C HIS A 195 11.43 -13.14 0.17
N VAL A 196 10.39 -13.91 0.53
CA VAL A 196 10.55 -15.32 0.93
C VAL A 196 10.82 -16.26 -0.24
N ARG A 197 10.45 -15.89 -1.46
CA ARG A 197 10.61 -16.74 -2.64
C ARG A 197 11.65 -16.19 -3.62
N ARG A 198 12.64 -17.04 -3.98
CA ARG A 198 13.57 -16.80 -5.09
C ARG A 198 13.59 -18.02 -6.00
N GLY A 199 12.97 -17.92 -7.16
CA GLY A 199 12.72 -19.06 -8.04
C GLY A 199 11.83 -20.10 -7.37
N TRP A 200 12.30 -21.34 -7.25
CA TRP A 200 11.60 -22.44 -6.56
C TRP A 200 11.90 -22.51 -5.04
N ARG A 201 12.94 -21.82 -4.56
CA ARG A 201 13.41 -21.88 -3.17
C ARG A 201 12.61 -20.93 -2.27
N ILE A 202 12.16 -21.44 -1.12
CA ILE A 202 11.57 -20.67 -0.02
C ILE A 202 12.68 -20.37 0.99
N ARG A 203 12.95 -19.09 1.23
CA ARG A 203 14.05 -18.62 2.10
C ARG A 203 13.53 -18.25 3.49
N PRO A 204 14.33 -18.48 4.55
CA PRO A 204 14.01 -18.01 5.89
C PRO A 204 14.16 -16.49 5.95
N ARG A 205 13.04 -15.78 5.82
CA ARG A 205 12.97 -14.33 5.94
C ARG A 205 12.00 -13.96 7.05
N LYS A 206 12.28 -12.86 7.75
CA LYS A 206 11.35 -12.38 8.76
C LYS A 206 10.09 -11.88 8.08
N VAL A 207 8.95 -12.41 8.48
CA VAL A 207 7.61 -11.98 8.07
C VAL A 207 6.93 -11.33 9.25
N ARG A 208 6.31 -10.18 9.03
CA ARG A 208 5.61 -9.43 10.07
C ARG A 208 4.18 -9.15 9.66
N LEU A 209 3.28 -9.34 10.59
CA LEU A 209 1.87 -9.00 10.49
C LEU A 209 1.52 -7.97 11.55
N ARG A 210 0.72 -6.99 11.19
CA ARG A 210 0.16 -6.05 12.15
C ARG A 210 -1.31 -5.82 11.84
N ALA A 211 -2.16 -6.07 12.83
CA ALA A 211 -3.57 -5.74 12.79
C ALA A 211 -3.82 -4.40 13.49
N GLY A 212 -4.49 -3.49 12.81
CA GLY A 212 -4.97 -2.24 13.37
C GLY A 212 -6.27 -2.44 14.16
N LYS A 213 -6.80 -1.35 14.71
CA LYS A 213 -8.11 -1.38 15.37
C LYS A 213 -9.21 -1.67 14.34
N PRO A 214 -10.17 -2.56 14.66
CA PRO A 214 -11.30 -2.82 13.77
C PRO A 214 -12.19 -1.59 13.63
N VAL A 215 -12.79 -1.45 12.45
CA VAL A 215 -13.76 -0.40 12.15
C VAL A 215 -15.07 -1.03 11.69
N THR A 216 -16.20 -0.41 12.04
CA THR A 216 -17.52 -0.86 11.64
C THR A 216 -18.25 0.25 10.88
N PHE A 217 -19.12 -0.15 9.97
CA PHE A 217 -19.98 0.75 9.21
C PHE A 217 -21.44 0.32 9.34
N PRO A 218 -22.38 1.25 9.31
CA PRO A 218 -23.80 0.90 9.32
C PRO A 218 -24.16 -0.01 8.14
N ARG A 219 -24.93 -1.06 8.40
CA ARG A 219 -25.42 -1.94 7.32
C ARG A 219 -26.29 -1.13 6.35
N THR A 220 -26.05 -1.30 5.08
CA THR A 220 -26.76 -0.60 4.00
C THR A 220 -27.10 -1.60 2.91
N GLU A 221 -28.37 -1.74 2.58
CA GLU A 221 -28.81 -2.56 1.46
C GLU A 221 -28.46 -1.88 0.13
N ASN A 222 -27.93 -2.64 -0.81
CA ASN A 222 -27.57 -2.17 -2.15
C ASN A 222 -26.77 -0.84 -2.17
N PRO A 223 -25.60 -0.79 -1.50
CA PRO A 223 -24.83 0.45 -1.43
C PRO A 223 -24.38 0.92 -2.83
N SER A 224 -24.47 2.22 -3.07
CA SER A 224 -24.02 2.78 -4.33
C SER A 224 -22.51 2.55 -4.54
N PRO A 225 -22.04 2.47 -5.78
CA PRO A 225 -20.61 2.33 -6.08
C PRO A 225 -19.75 3.44 -5.47
N SER A 226 -20.26 4.66 -5.38
CA SER A 226 -19.58 5.81 -4.77
C SER A 226 -19.48 5.66 -3.26
N LEU A 227 -20.55 5.25 -2.58
CA LEU A 227 -20.54 4.99 -1.13
C LEU A 227 -19.55 3.87 -0.78
N ALA A 228 -19.56 2.77 -1.53
CA ALA A 228 -18.61 1.67 -1.35
C ALA A 228 -17.16 2.11 -1.55
N ALA A 229 -16.88 2.99 -2.53
CA ALA A 229 -15.56 3.56 -2.74
C ALA A 229 -15.15 4.47 -1.56
N THR A 230 -16.07 5.31 -1.06
CA THR A 230 -15.84 6.18 0.10
C THR A 230 -15.51 5.37 1.35
N VAL A 231 -16.23 4.29 1.62
CA VAL A 231 -15.93 3.39 2.76
C VAL A 231 -14.58 2.73 2.58
N THR A 232 -14.24 2.26 1.38
CA THR A 232 -12.91 1.71 1.11
C THR A 232 -11.81 2.73 1.36
N SER A 233 -11.99 3.99 0.93
CA SER A 233 -11.00 5.06 1.15
C SER A 233 -10.84 5.45 2.62
N ARG A 234 -11.81 5.15 3.49
CA ARG A 234 -11.68 5.29 4.94
C ARG A 234 -10.96 4.11 5.61
N ILE A 235 -11.07 2.91 5.05
CA ILE A 235 -10.39 1.71 5.54
C ILE A 235 -8.91 1.72 5.15
N TRP A 236 -8.61 2.13 3.91
CA TRP A 236 -7.30 1.98 3.29
C TRP A 236 -6.15 2.68 4.04
N PRO A 237 -6.26 3.92 4.54
CA PRO A 237 -5.21 4.59 5.31
C PRO A 237 -4.80 3.82 6.57
N SER A 238 -5.73 3.07 7.18
CA SER A 238 -5.39 2.21 8.32
C SER A 238 -4.49 1.04 7.92
N ILE A 239 -4.66 0.47 6.73
CA ILE A 239 -3.79 -0.59 6.20
C ILE A 239 -2.42 -0.01 5.86
N GLU A 240 -2.37 1.15 5.19
CA GLU A 240 -1.13 1.86 4.87
C GLU A 240 -0.34 2.20 6.13
N LEU A 241 -0.99 2.72 7.16
CA LEU A 241 -0.36 3.04 8.45
C LEU A 241 0.25 1.79 9.11
N GLN A 242 -0.47 0.64 9.13
CA GLN A 242 0.08 -0.59 9.67
C GLN A 242 1.28 -1.09 8.85
N TRP A 243 1.21 -0.94 7.53
CA TRP A 243 2.28 -1.35 6.61
C TRP A 243 3.53 -0.48 6.78
N GLU A 244 3.38 0.82 6.90
CA GLU A 244 4.46 1.77 7.19
C GLU A 244 5.12 1.48 8.53
N TRP A 245 4.32 1.20 9.56
CA TRP A 245 4.82 0.79 10.87
C TRP A 245 5.69 -0.47 10.82
N LEU A 246 5.39 -1.38 9.92
CA LEU A 246 6.20 -2.57 9.69
C LEU A 246 7.46 -2.30 8.84
N GLY A 247 7.70 -1.06 8.42
CA GLY A 247 8.80 -0.70 7.53
C GLY A 247 8.61 -1.24 6.11
N GLY A 248 7.37 -1.28 5.65
CA GLY A 248 7.00 -1.72 4.30
C GLY A 248 7.44 -0.77 3.18
N LEU A 249 7.87 0.43 3.53
CA LEU A 249 8.52 1.35 2.61
C LEU A 249 9.99 0.95 2.42
N PRO A 250 10.54 1.00 1.20
CA PRO A 250 11.98 0.93 1.04
C PRO A 250 12.61 2.04 1.89
N PRO A 251 13.75 1.79 2.54
CA PRO A 251 14.45 2.84 3.26
C PRO A 251 14.74 3.97 2.28
N MET A 252 14.49 5.20 2.73
CA MET A 252 14.83 6.41 1.97
C MET A 252 16.33 6.39 1.68
N ARG A 253 16.71 6.51 0.42
CA ARG A 253 18.10 6.47 -0.03
C ARG A 253 18.57 7.76 -0.64
N LYS A 254 17.68 8.48 -1.34
CA LYS A 254 18.01 9.69 -2.10
C LYS A 254 17.01 10.80 -1.81
N ALA A 255 17.52 11.97 -1.48
CA ALA A 255 16.70 13.13 -1.22
C ALA A 255 17.28 14.41 -1.85
N ALA A 256 16.43 15.35 -2.18
CA ALA A 256 16.84 16.71 -2.47
C ALA A 256 16.25 17.68 -1.44
N VAL A 257 17.03 18.68 -1.05
CA VAL A 257 16.58 19.77 -0.20
C VAL A 257 16.75 21.08 -0.97
N ILE A 258 15.66 21.69 -1.35
CA ILE A 258 15.63 22.93 -2.14
C ILE A 258 15.60 24.11 -1.20
N GLY A 259 16.72 24.80 -1.10
CA GLY A 259 16.93 25.94 -0.21
C GLY A 259 17.96 25.67 0.88
N ALA A 260 19.17 26.25 0.71
CA ALA A 260 20.28 26.15 1.65
C ALA A 260 20.24 27.27 2.71
N GLY A 261 19.10 27.49 3.33
CA GLY A 261 18.93 28.26 4.57
C GLY A 261 19.24 27.42 5.80
N SER A 262 19.03 27.96 7.00
CA SER A 262 19.30 27.25 8.26
C SER A 262 18.56 25.91 8.35
N TRP A 263 17.25 25.91 8.09
CA TRP A 263 16.44 24.69 8.12
C TRP A 263 16.82 23.70 7.02
N GLY A 264 17.00 24.15 5.77
CA GLY A 264 17.38 23.27 4.67
C GLY A 264 18.74 22.61 4.91
N THR A 265 19.73 23.38 5.39
CA THR A 265 21.04 22.83 5.75
C THR A 265 20.93 21.82 6.90
N ALA A 266 20.20 22.14 7.96
CA ALA A 266 20.01 21.25 9.09
C ALA A 266 19.32 19.93 8.70
N VAL A 267 18.26 19.99 7.89
CA VAL A 267 17.55 18.79 7.38
C VAL A 267 18.47 17.96 6.50
N SER A 268 19.29 18.59 5.64
CA SER A 268 20.29 17.87 4.83
C SER A 268 21.28 17.09 5.69
N VAL A 269 21.78 17.71 6.76
CA VAL A 269 22.68 17.04 7.72
C VAL A 269 21.99 15.88 8.43
N LEU A 270 20.74 16.06 8.87
CA LEU A 270 19.98 14.98 9.55
C LEU A 270 19.71 13.79 8.61
N LEU A 271 19.32 14.05 7.37
CA LEU A 271 19.10 13.02 6.37
C LEU A 271 20.41 12.26 6.05
N ALA A 272 21.50 12.97 5.85
CA ALA A 272 22.80 12.35 5.58
C ALA A 272 23.30 11.51 6.75
N ARG A 273 23.13 11.95 8.00
CA ARG A 273 23.41 11.16 9.21
C ARG A 273 22.54 9.89 9.27
N GLY A 274 21.35 9.92 8.68
CA GLY A 274 20.47 8.75 8.50
C GLY A 274 20.88 7.81 7.36
N GLY A 275 21.99 8.10 6.66
CA GLY A 275 22.47 7.29 5.53
C GLY A 275 21.77 7.61 4.20
N VAL A 276 21.16 8.76 4.07
CA VAL A 276 20.52 9.23 2.84
C VAL A 276 21.52 10.03 2.02
N GLU A 277 21.62 9.78 0.71
CA GLU A 277 22.32 10.62 -0.25
C GLU A 277 21.49 11.90 -0.47
N VAL A 278 22.06 13.06 -0.18
CA VAL A 278 21.33 14.33 -0.19
C VAL A 278 21.90 15.27 -1.23
N GLN A 279 21.04 15.85 -2.07
CA GLN A 279 21.36 16.99 -2.93
C GLN A 279 20.85 18.28 -2.26
N LEU A 280 21.75 19.17 -1.85
CA LEU A 280 21.40 20.45 -1.24
C LEU A 280 21.39 21.55 -2.32
N GLY A 281 20.22 22.14 -2.56
CA GLY A 281 19.98 23.17 -3.54
C GLY A 281 20.21 24.58 -3.00
N CYS A 282 21.24 25.22 -3.45
CA CYS A 282 21.54 26.62 -3.18
C CYS A 282 20.79 27.57 -4.14
N ARG A 283 20.56 28.80 -3.72
CA ARG A 283 19.85 29.78 -4.53
C ARG A 283 20.67 30.23 -5.77
N THR A 284 21.98 30.40 -5.61
CA THR A 284 22.89 30.83 -6.68
C THR A 284 24.06 29.83 -6.83
N ALA A 285 24.72 29.87 -7.98
CA ALA A 285 25.91 29.06 -8.23
C ALA A 285 27.07 29.45 -7.28
N GLU A 286 27.29 30.75 -7.04
CA GLU A 286 28.34 31.23 -6.15
C GLU A 286 28.12 30.75 -4.69
N GLN A 287 26.86 30.66 -4.25
CA GLN A 287 26.54 30.08 -2.96
C GLN A 287 26.87 28.59 -2.95
N ALA A 288 26.54 27.86 -4.01
CA ALA A 288 26.79 26.45 -4.12
C ALA A 288 28.29 26.14 -4.09
N GLU A 289 29.09 26.84 -4.86
CA GLU A 289 30.55 26.71 -4.89
C GLU A 289 31.18 27.01 -3.53
N ARG A 290 30.78 28.11 -2.90
CA ARG A 290 31.29 28.50 -1.58
C ARG A 290 31.02 27.42 -0.53
N VAL A 291 29.77 26.93 -0.45
CA VAL A 291 29.38 25.90 0.51
C VAL A 291 30.02 24.54 0.19
N ALA A 292 30.19 24.22 -1.09
CA ALA A 292 30.86 23.00 -1.54
C ALA A 292 32.35 23.00 -1.16
N ASN A 293 33.04 24.10 -1.40
CA ASN A 293 34.48 24.26 -1.10
C ASN A 293 34.76 24.25 0.41
N ALA A 294 33.93 24.98 1.17
CA ALA A 294 34.07 25.07 2.63
C ALA A 294 33.57 23.76 3.34
N ARG A 295 32.73 22.96 2.68
CA ARG A 295 31.97 21.86 3.32
C ARG A 295 31.24 22.33 4.58
N GLU A 296 30.85 23.58 4.61
CA GLU A 296 30.15 24.24 5.70
C GLU A 296 29.28 25.38 5.14
N ASN A 297 28.12 25.57 5.74
CA ASN A 297 27.26 26.72 5.42
C ASN A 297 27.35 27.76 6.53
N GLU A 298 28.49 28.45 6.61
CA GLU A 298 28.84 29.40 7.67
C GLU A 298 27.76 30.45 7.93
N ARG A 299 27.12 30.95 6.85
CA ARG A 299 26.08 31.98 6.96
C ARG A 299 24.82 31.54 7.68
N TYR A 300 24.45 30.24 7.54
CA TYR A 300 23.15 29.73 7.99
C TYR A 300 23.24 28.65 9.03
N LEU A 301 24.37 27.96 9.13
CA LEU A 301 24.60 26.86 10.09
C LEU A 301 26.09 26.70 10.36
N ALA A 302 26.68 27.75 10.97
CA ALA A 302 28.10 27.80 11.30
C ALA A 302 28.51 26.67 12.28
N GLY A 303 29.74 26.16 12.13
CA GLY A 303 30.34 25.13 12.98
C GLY A 303 29.86 23.72 12.67
N ILE A 304 29.05 23.52 11.62
CA ILE A 304 28.54 22.20 11.24
C ILE A 304 29.12 21.78 9.88
N HIS A 305 30.02 20.80 9.93
CA HIS A 305 30.59 20.19 8.74
C HIS A 305 29.56 19.36 7.96
N LEU A 306 29.50 19.58 6.64
CA LEU A 306 28.62 18.83 5.73
C LEU A 306 29.32 17.54 5.29
N ALA A 307 28.74 16.39 5.66
CA ALA A 307 29.26 15.07 5.32
C ALA A 307 29.33 14.82 3.79
N ASP A 308 30.19 13.92 3.36
CA ASP A 308 30.42 13.57 1.93
C ASP A 308 29.15 13.12 1.22
N GLY A 309 28.18 12.52 1.94
CA GLY A 309 26.87 12.13 1.42
C GLY A 309 25.95 13.31 1.04
N ILE A 310 26.42 14.57 1.23
CA ILE A 310 25.69 15.77 0.80
C ILE A 310 26.41 16.37 -0.41
N SER A 311 25.79 16.28 -1.58
CA SER A 311 26.21 17.01 -2.78
C SER A 311 25.53 18.38 -2.82
N ILE A 312 26.25 19.40 -3.30
CA ILE A 312 25.79 20.77 -3.25
C ILE A 312 25.70 21.32 -4.67
N HIS A 313 24.53 21.82 -5.03
CA HIS A 313 24.22 22.27 -6.38
C HIS A 313 23.43 23.58 -6.35
N LYS A 314 23.34 24.26 -7.49
CA LYS A 314 22.32 25.27 -7.68
C LYS A 314 20.94 24.58 -7.74
N ALA A 315 19.93 25.12 -7.08
CA ALA A 315 18.61 24.52 -6.94
C ALA A 315 17.94 24.15 -8.28
N SER A 316 18.17 24.94 -9.33
CA SER A 316 17.66 24.69 -10.69
C SER A 316 18.32 23.50 -11.40
N GLU A 317 19.49 23.07 -10.95
CA GLU A 317 20.31 22.00 -11.55
C GLU A 317 20.08 20.65 -10.87
N ILE A 318 19.33 20.60 -9.77
CA ILE A 318 19.05 19.38 -9.05
C ILE A 318 18.22 18.44 -9.91
N GLU A 319 18.68 17.20 -10.01
CA GLU A 319 17.93 16.12 -10.63
C GLU A 319 16.96 15.51 -9.61
N VAL A 320 15.66 15.74 -9.80
CA VAL A 320 14.62 15.28 -8.88
C VAL A 320 13.95 13.98 -9.34
N ALA A 321 14.25 13.50 -10.54
CA ALA A 321 13.72 12.24 -11.03
C ALA A 321 14.29 11.05 -10.23
N GLY A 322 13.39 10.17 -9.76
CA GLY A 322 13.80 8.97 -9.03
C GLY A 322 14.23 9.18 -7.59
N LEU A 323 14.07 10.38 -7.03
CA LEU A 323 14.29 10.65 -5.61
C LEU A 323 13.15 10.09 -4.74
N ASP A 324 13.50 9.69 -3.52
CA ASP A 324 12.53 9.23 -2.52
C ASP A 324 11.85 10.43 -1.83
N LEU A 325 12.58 11.56 -1.68
CA LEU A 325 12.09 12.74 -0.98
C LEU A 325 12.59 14.02 -1.66
N VAL A 326 11.70 15.01 -1.80
CA VAL A 326 12.05 16.40 -2.11
C VAL A 326 11.56 17.30 -0.98
N CYS A 327 12.47 18.02 -0.34
CA CYS A 327 12.16 18.99 0.70
C CYS A 327 12.20 20.40 0.11
N PHE A 328 11.14 21.18 0.23
CA PHE A 328 11.14 22.61 -0.07
C PHE A 328 11.39 23.39 1.22
N ALA A 329 12.63 23.88 1.37
CA ALA A 329 13.10 24.66 2.52
C ALA A 329 13.31 26.14 2.14
N VAL A 330 12.41 26.66 1.33
CA VAL A 330 12.41 28.05 0.85
C VAL A 330 11.33 28.86 1.58
N PRO A 331 11.49 30.20 1.71
CA PRO A 331 10.40 31.05 2.19
C PRO A 331 9.15 30.91 1.31
N SER A 332 7.96 31.10 1.91
CA SER A 332 6.68 30.96 1.17
C SER A 332 6.60 31.83 -0.09
N ALA A 333 7.20 32.99 -0.06
CA ALA A 333 7.31 33.86 -1.25
C ALA A 333 8.18 33.28 -2.39
N GLY A 334 9.13 32.41 -2.07
CA GLY A 334 9.99 31.73 -3.05
C GLY A 334 9.46 30.38 -3.51
N LEU A 335 8.42 29.85 -2.82
CA LEU A 335 7.87 28.52 -3.10
C LEU A 335 7.29 28.40 -4.53
N PRO A 336 6.55 29.39 -5.07
CA PRO A 336 6.05 29.32 -6.44
C PRO A 336 7.15 29.10 -7.49
N ALA A 337 8.24 29.85 -7.40
CA ALA A 337 9.36 29.70 -8.31
C ALA A 337 10.07 28.35 -8.18
N ALA A 338 10.28 27.89 -6.94
CA ALA A 338 10.91 26.60 -6.67
C ALA A 338 10.06 25.41 -7.17
N VAL A 339 8.75 25.47 -6.92
CA VAL A 339 7.82 24.43 -7.39
C VAL A 339 7.69 24.47 -8.90
N GLY A 340 7.52 25.66 -9.50
CA GLY A 340 7.40 25.80 -10.96
C GLY A 340 8.61 25.25 -11.73
N ALA A 341 9.81 25.34 -11.16
CA ALA A 341 11.02 24.80 -11.78
C ALA A 341 11.15 23.26 -11.71
N LEU A 342 10.46 22.60 -10.76
CA LEU A 342 10.71 21.19 -10.43
C LEU A 342 9.47 20.30 -10.54
N ALA A 343 8.25 20.85 -10.51
CA ALA A 343 7.00 20.10 -10.37
C ALA A 343 6.85 18.98 -11.39
N ASP A 344 7.11 19.26 -12.66
CA ASP A 344 6.95 18.30 -13.76
C ASP A 344 7.97 17.14 -13.73
N ARG A 345 9.08 17.34 -13.02
CA ARG A 345 10.15 16.36 -12.88
C ARG A 345 10.02 15.51 -11.61
N ILE A 346 9.18 15.94 -10.65
CA ILE A 346 8.93 15.18 -9.43
C ILE A 346 8.06 13.96 -9.77
N GLY A 347 8.60 12.78 -9.54
CA GLY A 347 7.91 11.52 -9.84
C GLY A 347 6.77 11.25 -8.85
N SER A 348 5.73 10.54 -9.31
CA SER A 348 4.59 10.12 -8.47
C SER A 348 4.96 9.18 -7.31
N ARG A 349 6.19 8.72 -7.23
CA ARG A 349 6.74 7.92 -6.11
C ARG A 349 7.52 8.74 -5.10
N THR A 350 7.83 9.99 -5.40
CA THR A 350 8.58 10.90 -4.55
C THR A 350 7.67 11.48 -3.48
N ALA A 351 8.10 11.47 -2.22
CA ALA A 351 7.45 12.23 -1.16
C ALA A 351 7.88 13.69 -1.21
N VAL A 352 7.00 14.60 -0.82
CA VAL A 352 7.30 16.03 -0.73
C VAL A 352 7.13 16.50 0.71
N LEU A 353 8.15 17.18 1.25
CA LEU A 353 8.14 17.80 2.56
C LEU A 353 8.28 19.30 2.42
N LEU A 354 7.33 20.04 2.97
CA LEU A 354 7.33 21.50 2.98
C LEU A 354 7.82 22.00 4.33
N LEU A 355 8.85 22.83 4.30
CA LEU A 355 9.42 23.51 5.47
C LEU A 355 9.16 25.02 5.41
N SER A 356 8.36 25.46 4.44
CA SER A 356 7.96 26.86 4.25
C SER A 356 6.92 27.25 5.29
N LYS A 357 7.15 28.36 5.96
CA LYS A 357 6.22 28.95 6.94
C LYS A 357 5.46 30.12 6.29
N GLY A 358 4.20 30.30 6.72
CA GLY A 358 3.34 31.36 6.24
C GLY A 358 2.62 31.02 4.93
N MET A 359 1.86 31.97 4.41
CA MET A 359 1.04 31.80 3.22
C MET A 359 1.81 32.09 1.93
N VAL A 360 1.42 31.46 0.85
CA VAL A 360 1.99 31.68 -0.49
C VAL A 360 1.30 32.89 -1.13
N PRO A 361 2.06 33.93 -1.54
CA PRO A 361 1.49 35.09 -2.25
C PRO A 361 1.06 34.69 -3.69
N PRO A 362 0.18 35.47 -4.37
CA PRO A 362 -0.54 36.65 -3.85
C PRO A 362 -1.85 36.30 -3.11
N LEU A 363 -2.37 35.08 -3.25
CA LEU A 363 -3.71 34.70 -2.80
C LEU A 363 -3.81 34.25 -1.34
N GLY A 364 -2.68 34.16 -0.63
CA GLY A 364 -2.66 33.69 0.76
C GLY A 364 -3.02 32.20 0.91
N THR A 365 -2.67 31.37 -0.06
CA THR A 365 -2.88 29.93 -0.04
C THR A 365 -1.90 29.24 0.90
N LEU A 366 -2.30 28.16 1.55
CA LEU A 366 -1.37 27.34 2.33
C LEU A 366 -0.33 26.67 1.42
N PRO A 367 0.94 26.56 1.83
CA PRO A 367 1.96 25.86 1.06
C PRO A 367 1.56 24.45 0.61
N SER A 368 0.87 23.71 1.48
CA SER A 368 0.38 22.36 1.18
C SER A 368 -0.67 22.34 0.07
N GLU A 369 -1.64 23.26 0.09
CA GLU A 369 -2.65 23.38 -0.96
C GLU A 369 -1.98 23.78 -2.28
N TYR A 370 -1.13 24.80 -2.25
CA TYR A 370 -0.41 25.27 -3.43
C TYR A 370 0.37 24.16 -4.15
N VAL A 371 1.03 23.29 -3.37
CA VAL A 371 1.85 22.21 -3.94
C VAL A 371 1.00 21.01 -4.35
N THR A 372 -0.07 20.67 -3.62
CA THR A 372 -0.97 19.57 -3.97
C THR A 372 -1.58 19.73 -5.36
N ASP A 373 -1.90 20.97 -5.74
CA ASP A 373 -2.50 21.28 -7.05
C ASP A 373 -1.50 21.14 -8.22
N ARG A 374 -0.19 21.14 -7.95
CA ARG A 374 0.87 21.23 -8.97
C ARG A 374 1.80 20.03 -9.02
N VAL A 375 1.92 19.28 -7.93
CA VAL A 375 2.85 18.16 -7.83
C VAL A 375 2.10 16.86 -7.56
N ARG A 376 2.29 15.87 -8.40
CA ARG A 376 1.75 14.52 -8.21
C ARG A 376 2.69 13.70 -7.34
N ALA A 377 2.82 14.08 -6.09
CA ALA A 377 3.67 13.38 -5.13
C ALA A 377 2.96 12.15 -4.53
N ARG A 378 3.75 11.18 -4.06
CA ARG A 378 3.28 10.02 -3.31
C ARG A 378 2.64 10.40 -1.97
N ALA A 379 3.27 11.34 -1.28
CA ALA A 379 2.83 11.91 -0.02
C ALA A 379 3.29 13.35 0.06
N LEU A 380 2.52 14.19 0.71
CA LEU A 380 2.86 15.58 0.98
C LEU A 380 2.67 15.85 2.47
N ALA A 381 3.69 16.40 3.10
CA ALA A 381 3.66 16.83 4.50
C ALA A 381 4.18 18.26 4.62
N SER A 382 3.65 19.00 5.57
CA SER A 382 4.12 20.34 5.92
C SER A 382 4.51 20.37 7.41
N LEU A 383 5.70 20.90 7.67
CA LEU A 383 6.17 21.25 9.01
C LEU A 383 6.16 22.77 9.12
N GLY A 384 5.05 23.30 9.58
CA GLY A 384 4.91 24.74 9.72
C GLY A 384 3.78 25.14 10.62
#